data_676042b65ac5099f9baeac7c92295e75
#
_entry.id   676042b65ac5099f9baeac7c92295e75
#
_cell.length_a   1.000
_cell.length_b   1.000
_cell.length_c   1.000
_cell.angle_alpha   90.00
_cell.angle_beta   90.00
_cell.angle_gamma   90.00
#
_symmetry.space_group_name_H-M   'P 1'
#
loop_
_entity.id
_entity.type
_entity.pdbx_description
1 polymer ?
#
loop_
_entity_poly.entity_id
_entity_poly.type
_entity_poly.pdbx_seq_one_letter_code
_entity_poly.pdbx_strand_id
1 'polypeptide(L)'
;MESISEIFRIGTGPSSSHTMGPRKAVQQFIAEYPSAVNFEVYLYGSLAATGKGHLTDKAIEDVLSPVGELVINWCPDFVPQYHTNGMRIVGRDVCGIVLGDRTVYSVGGGKIVWDTEVSGESDSKKSVYPMRRISDILEWCERTGKSYWEYVAECEG
;
A
#
# COMPACT_ATOMS: atom_id res chain seq x y z
N MET A 1 -0.77 17.48 -8.19
CA MET A 1 0.14 16.31 -7.97
C MET A 1 0.42 16.23 -6.49
N GLU A 2 0.61 15.02 -5.96
CA GLU A 2 1.04 14.80 -4.58
C GLU A 2 2.49 15.25 -4.39
N SER A 3 2.90 15.47 -3.13
CA SER A 3 4.29 15.81 -2.78
C SER A 3 5.28 14.72 -3.22
N ILE A 4 6.47 15.10 -3.62
CA ILE A 4 7.56 14.15 -3.92
C ILE A 4 8.00 13.38 -2.66
N SER A 5 7.75 13.90 -1.47
CA SER A 5 8.02 13.20 -0.21
C SER A 5 7.26 11.88 -0.10
N GLU A 6 6.10 11.76 -0.75
CA GLU A 6 5.30 10.53 -0.81
C GLU A 6 5.97 9.39 -1.62
N ILE A 7 6.97 9.72 -2.44
CA ILE A 7 7.74 8.74 -3.22
C ILE A 7 8.78 8.04 -2.35
N PHE A 8 9.31 8.75 -1.35
CA PHE A 8 10.39 8.24 -0.50
C PHE A 8 9.83 7.45 0.68
N ARG A 9 9.94 6.12 0.61
CA ARG A 9 9.52 5.20 1.67
C ARG A 9 10.66 4.27 2.01
N ILE A 10 10.91 4.10 3.31
CA ILE A 10 11.90 3.17 3.83
C ILE A 10 11.20 1.83 4.09
N GLY A 11 11.78 0.74 3.59
CA GLY A 11 11.24 -0.59 3.81
C GLY A 11 12.23 -1.67 3.40
N THR A 12 11.90 -2.91 3.77
CA THR A 12 12.68 -4.11 3.45
C THR A 12 12.04 -4.83 2.27
N GLY A 13 12.85 -5.40 1.42
CA GLY A 13 12.41 -6.35 0.42
C GLY A 13 12.97 -6.12 -0.94
N PRO A 14 12.79 -7.06 -1.88
CA PRO A 14 13.16 -6.85 -3.26
C PRO A 14 12.13 -6.01 -4.03
N SER A 15 10.90 -5.84 -3.52
CA SER A 15 9.81 -5.18 -4.22
C SER A 15 8.94 -4.33 -3.30
N SER A 16 8.66 -3.08 -3.70
CA SER A 16 7.78 -2.20 -2.92
C SER A 16 6.32 -2.68 -2.91
N SER A 17 5.81 -3.18 -4.04
CA SER A 17 4.42 -3.64 -4.14
C SER A 17 4.21 -5.08 -3.63
N HIS A 18 5.21 -5.95 -3.72
CA HIS A 18 5.09 -7.36 -3.33
C HIS A 18 5.68 -7.68 -1.96
N THR A 19 6.45 -6.79 -1.37
CA THR A 19 7.08 -6.98 -0.05
C THR A 19 6.66 -5.90 0.93
N MET A 20 6.97 -4.62 0.63
CA MET A 20 6.68 -3.51 1.55
C MET A 20 5.17 -3.28 1.75
N GLY A 21 4.38 -3.33 0.66
CA GLY A 21 2.93 -3.16 0.71
C GLY A 21 2.26 -4.23 1.58
N PRO A 22 2.43 -5.54 1.29
CA PRO A 22 1.90 -6.63 2.11
C PRO A 22 2.35 -6.57 3.57
N ARG A 23 3.64 -6.31 3.83
CA ARG A 23 4.17 -6.13 5.20
C ARG A 23 3.44 -5.02 5.96
N LYS A 24 3.30 -3.86 5.33
CA LYS A 24 2.59 -2.72 5.91
C LYS A 24 1.12 -3.04 6.19
N ALA A 25 0.47 -3.75 5.28
CA ALA A 25 -0.92 -4.13 5.43
C ALA A 25 -1.16 -5.02 6.66
N VAL A 26 -0.35 -6.08 6.83
CA VAL A 26 -0.49 -6.95 8.00
C VAL A 26 -0.10 -6.24 9.30
N GLN A 27 0.88 -5.31 9.28
CA GLN A 27 1.22 -4.48 10.45
C GLN A 27 0.05 -3.59 10.88
N GLN A 28 -0.64 -2.95 9.93
CA GLN A 28 -1.82 -2.14 10.23
C GLN A 28 -2.97 -3.01 10.73
N PHE A 29 -3.17 -4.19 10.12
CA PHE A 29 -4.21 -5.11 10.52
C PHE A 29 -4.07 -5.57 11.97
N ILE A 30 -2.87 -6.00 12.42
CA ILE A 30 -2.68 -6.40 13.82
C ILE A 30 -2.76 -5.22 14.80
N ALA A 31 -2.44 -4.01 14.37
CA ALA A 31 -2.63 -2.81 15.19
C ALA A 31 -4.12 -2.49 15.39
N GLU A 32 -4.96 -2.74 14.36
CA GLU A 32 -6.41 -2.56 14.43
C GLU A 32 -7.10 -3.70 15.21
N TYR A 33 -6.59 -4.94 15.11
CA TYR A 33 -7.15 -6.13 15.74
C TYR A 33 -6.13 -6.84 16.66
N PRO A 34 -5.72 -6.23 17.78
CA PRO A 34 -4.63 -6.73 18.62
C PRO A 34 -4.93 -8.04 19.36
N SER A 35 -6.20 -8.45 19.43
CA SER A 35 -6.61 -9.72 20.01
C SER A 35 -6.68 -10.88 19.03
N ALA A 36 -6.38 -10.65 17.74
CA ALA A 36 -6.34 -11.69 16.73
C ALA A 36 -5.07 -12.52 16.91
N VAL A 37 -5.22 -13.85 16.91
CA VAL A 37 -4.15 -14.84 17.11
C VAL A 37 -4.16 -15.94 16.04
N ASN A 38 -5.18 -15.99 15.19
CA ASN A 38 -5.25 -16.88 14.04
C ASN A 38 -5.52 -16.07 12.79
N PHE A 39 -4.67 -16.23 11.79
CA PHE A 39 -4.69 -15.42 10.57
C PHE A 39 -4.81 -16.29 9.33
N GLU A 40 -5.75 -15.93 8.47
CA GLU A 40 -5.84 -16.45 7.10
C GLU A 40 -5.58 -15.29 6.13
N VAL A 41 -4.55 -15.41 5.32
CA VAL A 41 -4.19 -14.41 4.31
C VAL A 41 -4.41 -15.01 2.93
N TYR A 42 -5.22 -14.34 2.12
CA TYR A 42 -5.47 -14.70 0.73
C TYR A 42 -4.74 -13.72 -0.18
N LEU A 43 -3.83 -14.22 -1.00
CA LEU A 43 -3.10 -13.45 -2.00
C LEU A 43 -3.77 -13.61 -3.35
N TYR A 44 -4.00 -12.53 -4.05
CA TYR A 44 -4.74 -12.49 -5.31
C TYR A 44 -3.87 -12.00 -6.48
N GLY A 45 -4.22 -12.43 -7.69
CA GLY A 45 -3.65 -11.97 -8.94
C GLY A 45 -2.13 -11.96 -8.95
N SER A 46 -1.52 -10.80 -9.17
CA SER A 46 -0.06 -10.69 -9.27
C SER A 46 0.66 -11.00 -7.96
N LEU A 47 0.09 -10.66 -6.79
CA LEU A 47 0.67 -11.03 -5.49
C LEU A 47 0.77 -12.55 -5.33
N ALA A 48 -0.20 -13.30 -5.83
CA ALA A 48 -0.17 -14.75 -5.79
C ALA A 48 0.75 -15.33 -6.88
N ALA A 49 0.65 -14.84 -8.11
CA ALA A 49 1.36 -15.39 -9.26
C ALA A 49 2.89 -15.24 -9.14
N THR A 50 3.37 -14.14 -8.60
CA THR A 50 4.81 -13.81 -8.53
C THR A 50 5.34 -13.64 -7.10
N GLY A 51 4.47 -13.73 -6.10
CA GLY A 51 4.77 -13.39 -4.71
C GLY A 51 5.87 -14.23 -4.08
N LYS A 52 5.96 -15.53 -4.39
CA LYS A 52 7.05 -16.40 -3.92
C LYS A 52 8.42 -15.91 -4.37
N GLY A 53 8.53 -15.49 -5.64
CA GLY A 53 9.77 -14.92 -6.17
C GLY A 53 10.14 -13.56 -5.57
N HIS A 54 9.16 -12.83 -5.05
CA HIS A 54 9.34 -11.53 -4.42
C HIS A 54 9.31 -11.57 -2.87
N LEU A 55 9.31 -12.76 -2.27
CA LEU A 55 9.29 -12.98 -0.82
C LEU A 55 8.07 -12.34 -0.12
N THR A 56 6.91 -12.35 -0.78
CA THR A 56 5.65 -11.82 -0.22
C THR A 56 5.23 -12.62 1.01
N ASP A 57 5.34 -13.95 0.96
CA ASP A 57 5.11 -14.85 2.09
C ASP A 57 6.01 -14.50 3.29
N LYS A 58 7.31 -14.35 3.04
CA LYS A 58 8.27 -13.97 4.08
C LYS A 58 7.93 -12.63 4.73
N ALA A 59 7.53 -11.64 3.93
CA ALA A 59 7.15 -10.34 4.45
C ALA A 59 5.92 -10.39 5.36
N ILE A 60 4.98 -11.31 5.09
CA ILE A 60 3.79 -11.55 5.90
C ILE A 60 4.13 -12.41 7.12
N GLU A 61 4.87 -13.51 6.92
CA GLU A 61 5.31 -14.43 7.98
C GLU A 61 6.10 -13.68 9.07
N ASP A 62 7.06 -12.84 8.70
CA ASP A 62 7.89 -12.07 9.65
C ASP A 62 7.07 -11.21 10.62
N VAL A 63 5.85 -10.82 10.23
CA VAL A 63 4.97 -9.97 11.04
C VAL A 63 3.94 -10.80 11.81
N LEU A 64 3.26 -11.76 11.15
CA LEU A 64 2.13 -12.47 11.74
C LEU A 64 2.54 -13.72 12.52
N SER A 65 3.57 -14.46 12.12
CA SER A 65 3.98 -15.69 12.80
C SER A 65 4.43 -15.49 14.27
N PRO A 66 5.05 -14.37 14.67
CA PRO A 66 5.30 -14.08 16.07
C PRO A 66 4.06 -13.79 16.91
N VAL A 67 2.94 -13.45 16.27
CA VAL A 67 1.67 -13.06 16.92
C VAL A 67 0.74 -14.27 17.08
N GLY A 68 0.71 -15.17 16.09
CA GLY A 68 -0.19 -16.31 16.12
C GLY A 68 -0.05 -17.25 14.93
N GLU A 69 -1.03 -18.13 14.76
CA GLU A 69 -1.07 -19.08 13.65
C GLU A 69 -1.40 -18.38 12.33
N LEU A 70 -0.69 -18.76 11.26
CA LEU A 70 -0.83 -18.15 9.94
C LEU A 70 -1.04 -19.20 8.87
N VAL A 71 -2.05 -19.00 8.04
CA VAL A 71 -2.28 -19.74 6.79
C VAL A 71 -2.26 -18.76 5.62
N ILE A 72 -1.43 -19.01 4.61
CA ILE A 72 -1.38 -18.22 3.38
C ILE A 72 -1.99 -19.02 2.23
N ASN A 73 -3.04 -18.48 1.63
CA ASN A 73 -3.77 -19.04 0.50
C ASN A 73 -3.38 -18.28 -0.79
N TRP A 74 -2.87 -19.02 -1.76
CA TRP A 74 -2.42 -18.48 -3.05
C TRP A 74 -3.55 -18.63 -4.09
N CYS A 75 -4.11 -17.52 -4.54
CA CYS A 75 -5.24 -17.46 -5.47
C CYS A 75 -4.87 -16.66 -6.75
N PRO A 76 -3.95 -17.15 -7.59
CA PRO A 76 -3.45 -16.41 -8.76
C PRO A 76 -4.54 -16.16 -9.82
N ASP A 77 -5.52 -17.05 -9.92
CA ASP A 77 -6.60 -16.97 -10.92
C ASP A 77 -7.69 -15.95 -10.54
N PHE A 78 -7.72 -15.52 -9.30
CA PHE A 78 -8.65 -14.48 -8.85
C PHE A 78 -7.96 -13.11 -8.93
N VAL A 79 -8.41 -12.27 -9.86
CA VAL A 79 -7.93 -10.89 -10.02
C VAL A 79 -9.01 -9.93 -9.54
N PRO A 80 -8.78 -9.22 -8.43
CA PRO A 80 -9.73 -8.22 -7.93
C PRO A 80 -9.92 -7.08 -8.93
N GLN A 81 -11.15 -6.55 -9.01
CA GLN A 81 -11.51 -5.52 -9.97
C GLN A 81 -10.73 -4.20 -9.79
N TYR A 82 -10.42 -3.82 -8.55
CA TYR A 82 -9.75 -2.56 -8.26
C TYR A 82 -8.26 -2.57 -8.62
N HIS A 83 -7.53 -3.62 -8.23
CA HIS A 83 -6.09 -3.72 -8.48
C HIS A 83 -5.61 -5.17 -8.42
N THR A 84 -4.72 -5.56 -9.34
CA THR A 84 -4.20 -6.94 -9.43
C THR A 84 -3.42 -7.41 -8.18
N ASN A 85 -2.80 -6.48 -7.42
CA ASN A 85 -2.08 -6.80 -6.18
C ASN A 85 -3.03 -6.73 -4.98
N GLY A 86 -4.06 -7.56 -4.97
CA GLY A 86 -5.02 -7.66 -3.87
C GLY A 86 -4.60 -8.69 -2.82
N MET A 87 -4.96 -8.41 -1.56
CA MET A 87 -4.77 -9.32 -0.43
C MET A 87 -5.95 -9.17 0.52
N ARG A 88 -6.53 -10.30 0.98
CA ARG A 88 -7.55 -10.33 2.04
C ARG A 88 -6.94 -10.93 3.30
N ILE A 89 -7.21 -10.32 4.43
CA ILE A 89 -6.72 -10.75 5.74
C ILE A 89 -7.93 -11.02 6.63
N VAL A 90 -8.01 -12.22 7.17
CA VAL A 90 -9.01 -12.62 8.17
C VAL A 90 -8.28 -12.91 9.47
N GLY A 91 -8.66 -12.21 10.53
CA GLY A 91 -8.12 -12.41 11.89
C GLY A 91 -9.19 -12.93 12.84
N ARG A 92 -8.84 -13.95 13.62
CA ARG A 92 -9.72 -14.57 14.61
C ARG A 92 -9.07 -14.55 15.98
N ASP A 93 -9.92 -14.54 17.02
CA ASP A 93 -9.47 -14.72 18.40
C ASP A 93 -9.19 -16.20 18.75
N VAL A 94 -8.83 -16.45 20.00
CA VAL A 94 -8.57 -17.80 20.54
C VAL A 94 -9.81 -18.73 20.50
N CYS A 95 -11.01 -18.17 20.41
CA CYS A 95 -12.27 -18.90 20.30
C CYS A 95 -12.69 -19.14 18.84
N GLY A 96 -11.93 -18.66 17.87
CA GLY A 96 -12.23 -18.76 16.46
C GLY A 96 -13.22 -17.70 15.94
N ILE A 97 -13.57 -16.71 16.77
CA ILE A 97 -14.46 -15.61 16.38
C ILE A 97 -13.70 -14.66 15.46
N VAL A 98 -14.30 -14.31 14.32
CA VAL A 98 -13.72 -13.33 13.39
C VAL A 98 -13.76 -11.94 14.03
N LEU A 99 -12.58 -11.35 14.22
CA LEU A 99 -12.40 -10.00 14.72
C LEU A 99 -12.26 -8.99 13.58
N GLY A 100 -11.61 -9.39 12.50
CA GLY A 100 -11.42 -8.57 11.31
C GLY A 100 -11.41 -9.40 10.04
N ASP A 101 -11.99 -8.85 8.98
CA ASP A 101 -12.01 -9.39 7.62
C ASP A 101 -11.91 -8.22 6.65
N ARG A 102 -10.73 -8.00 6.09
CA ARG A 102 -10.42 -6.80 5.32
C ARG A 102 -9.66 -7.14 4.04
N THR A 103 -10.00 -6.44 2.98
CA THR A 103 -9.27 -6.50 1.73
C THR A 103 -8.42 -5.23 1.55
N VAL A 104 -7.20 -5.42 1.07
CA VAL A 104 -6.23 -4.35 0.86
C VAL A 104 -5.52 -4.53 -0.48
N TYR A 105 -5.17 -3.43 -1.10
CA TYR A 105 -4.49 -3.40 -2.39
C TYR A 105 -3.14 -2.72 -2.27
N SER A 106 -2.08 -3.37 -2.78
CA SER A 106 -0.75 -2.79 -2.86
C SER A 106 -0.57 -2.09 -4.20
N VAL A 107 -0.72 -0.77 -4.21
CA VAL A 107 -0.81 0.03 -5.45
C VAL A 107 0.53 0.58 -5.95
N GLY A 108 1.64 0.11 -5.38
CA GLY A 108 2.99 0.49 -5.76
C GLY A 108 3.65 1.48 -4.79
N GLY A 109 4.98 1.59 -4.86
CA GLY A 109 5.75 2.46 -3.96
C GLY A 109 5.58 2.15 -2.46
N GLY A 110 5.16 0.94 -2.08
CA GLY A 110 4.79 0.61 -0.69
C GLY A 110 3.50 1.27 -0.19
N LYS A 111 2.71 1.88 -1.09
CA LYS A 111 1.38 2.40 -0.79
C LYS A 111 0.36 1.28 -0.79
N ILE A 112 -0.54 1.31 0.17
CA ILE A 112 -1.68 0.41 0.28
C ILE A 112 -2.97 1.21 0.31
N VAL A 113 -4.06 0.59 -0.17
CA VAL A 113 -5.42 1.13 -0.17
C VAL A 113 -6.36 0.05 0.37
N TRP A 114 -7.11 0.34 1.40
CA TRP A 114 -8.10 -0.57 1.97
C TRP A 114 -9.40 -0.55 1.17
N ASP A 115 -10.15 -1.64 1.19
CA ASP A 115 -11.46 -1.78 0.54
C ASP A 115 -12.46 -0.69 0.96
N THR A 116 -12.41 -0.25 2.21
CA THR A 116 -13.22 0.86 2.72
C THR A 116 -12.88 2.21 2.08
N GLU A 117 -11.62 2.40 1.69
CA GLU A 117 -11.16 3.62 0.99
C GLU A 117 -11.52 3.61 -0.50
N VAL A 118 -11.67 2.41 -1.10
CA VAL A 118 -12.10 2.25 -2.50
C VAL A 118 -13.56 2.66 -2.68
N SER A 119 -14.40 2.42 -1.66
CA SER A 119 -15.84 2.70 -1.68
C SER A 119 -16.18 4.13 -1.24
N GLY A 120 -15.23 4.85 -0.62
CA GLY A 120 -15.36 6.26 -0.26
C GLY A 120 -14.97 7.16 -1.43
N GLU A 121 -15.70 8.26 -1.61
CA GLU A 121 -15.25 9.35 -2.49
C GLU A 121 -13.83 9.72 -2.13
N SER A 122 -12.96 9.78 -3.12
CA SER A 122 -11.55 10.12 -2.95
C SER A 122 -11.44 11.38 -2.11
N ASP A 123 -10.97 11.23 -0.89
CA ASP A 123 -10.48 12.35 -0.10
C ASP A 123 -9.61 13.19 -1.05
N SER A 124 -9.95 14.43 -1.23
CA SER A 124 -9.31 15.31 -2.22
C SER A 124 -7.83 15.39 -1.86
N LYS A 125 -7.03 14.57 -2.51
CA LYS A 125 -5.58 14.53 -2.31
C LYS A 125 -5.08 15.95 -2.46
N LYS A 126 -4.55 16.49 -1.39
CA LYS A 126 -4.07 17.87 -1.36
C LYS A 126 -2.95 18.00 -2.38
N SER A 127 -3.25 18.61 -3.52
CA SER A 127 -2.25 18.86 -4.55
C SER A 127 -1.34 19.98 -4.06
N VAL A 128 -0.08 19.67 -3.83
CA VAL A 128 0.93 20.67 -3.46
C VAL A 128 1.43 21.46 -4.68
N TYR A 129 1.23 20.91 -5.88
CA TYR A 129 1.63 21.58 -7.14
C TYR A 129 0.42 22.22 -7.81
N PRO A 130 0.30 23.57 -7.81
CA PRO A 130 -0.81 24.26 -8.45
C PRO A 130 -0.79 24.16 -9.97
N MET A 131 0.40 24.12 -10.58
CA MET A 131 0.57 24.04 -12.03
C MET A 131 0.59 22.57 -12.48
N ARG A 132 -0.12 22.26 -13.57
CA ARG A 132 -0.26 20.89 -14.09
C ARG A 132 0.45 20.66 -15.42
N ARG A 133 0.80 21.71 -16.13
CA ARG A 133 1.48 21.65 -17.42
C ARG A 133 2.89 22.21 -17.28
N ILE A 134 3.84 21.62 -18.00
CA ILE A 134 5.22 22.11 -18.03
C ILE A 134 5.29 23.53 -18.59
N SER A 135 4.44 23.86 -19.60
CA SER A 135 4.33 25.23 -20.13
C SER A 135 4.07 26.27 -19.05
N ASP A 136 3.16 25.98 -18.13
CA ASP A 136 2.77 26.89 -17.07
C ASP A 136 3.93 27.12 -16.07
N ILE A 137 4.70 26.06 -15.82
CA ILE A 137 5.89 26.12 -14.96
C ILE A 137 7.01 26.90 -15.63
N LEU A 138 7.24 26.71 -16.94
CA LEU A 138 8.23 27.47 -17.70
C LEU A 138 7.89 28.96 -17.74
N GLU A 139 6.63 29.32 -17.99
CA GLU A 139 6.16 30.71 -17.95
C GLU A 139 6.36 31.34 -16.56
N TRP A 140 6.10 30.56 -15.49
CA TRP A 140 6.40 30.98 -14.11
C TRP A 140 7.90 31.22 -13.90
N CYS A 141 8.77 30.33 -14.41
CA CYS A 141 10.23 30.50 -14.34
C CYS A 141 10.70 31.78 -15.06
N GLU A 142 10.19 32.00 -16.26
CA GLU A 142 10.52 33.20 -17.04
C GLU A 142 10.07 34.48 -16.32
N ARG A 143 8.87 34.51 -15.79
CA ARG A 143 8.30 35.65 -15.07
C ARG A 143 9.01 35.97 -13.75
N THR A 144 9.45 34.94 -13.01
CA THR A 144 10.03 35.09 -11.68
C THR A 144 11.56 35.13 -11.70
N GLY A 145 12.19 34.72 -12.79
CA GLY A 145 13.63 34.55 -12.89
C GLY A 145 14.16 33.33 -12.10
N LYS A 146 13.25 32.46 -11.64
CA LYS A 146 13.58 31.26 -10.86
C LYS A 146 13.66 30.04 -11.77
N SER A 147 14.44 29.07 -11.35
CA SER A 147 14.59 27.78 -12.03
C SER A 147 13.43 26.82 -11.72
N TYR A 148 13.31 25.77 -12.53
CA TYR A 148 12.32 24.70 -12.33
C TYR A 148 12.42 24.04 -10.94
N TRP A 149 13.62 23.77 -10.46
CA TRP A 149 13.82 23.14 -9.15
C TRP A 149 13.43 24.08 -8.00
N GLU A 150 13.55 25.39 -8.16
CA GLU A 150 13.09 26.38 -7.16
C GLU A 150 11.56 26.42 -7.10
N TYR A 151 10.86 26.22 -8.23
CA TYR A 151 9.42 26.01 -8.23
C TYR A 151 9.02 24.78 -7.40
N VAL A 152 9.72 23.66 -7.59
CA VAL A 152 9.48 22.43 -6.82
C VAL A 152 9.74 22.69 -5.34
N ALA A 153 10.84 23.33 -4.98
CA ALA A 153 11.16 23.64 -3.59
C ALA A 153 10.09 24.54 -2.92
N GLU A 154 9.55 25.53 -3.63
CA GLU A 154 8.46 26.36 -3.11
C GLU A 154 7.16 25.59 -2.88
N CYS A 155 6.86 24.60 -3.72
CA CYS A 155 5.66 23.77 -3.55
C CYS A 155 5.78 22.77 -2.40
N GLU A 156 6.97 22.29 -2.11
CA GLU A 156 7.25 21.27 -1.08
C GLU A 156 7.58 21.88 0.31
N GLY A 157 7.95 23.16 0.36
CA GLY A 157 8.33 23.90 1.57
C GLY A 157 7.24 24.22 2.50
#